data_773c2ba06a250dbeda033074baa20206
#
_entry.id   773c2ba06a250dbeda033074baa20206
#
_cell.length_a   1.000
_cell.length_b   1.000
_cell.length_c   1.000
_cell.angle_alpha   90.00
_cell.angle_beta   90.00
_cell.angle_gamma   90.00
#
_symmetry.space_group_name_H-M   'P 1'
#
loop_
_entity.id
_entity.type
_entity.pdbx_description
1 polymer ?
#
loop_
_entity_poly.entity_id
_entity_poly.type
_entity_poly.pdbx_seq_one_letter_code
_entity_poly.pdbx_strand_id
1 'polypeptide(L)'
;MRKKKIQILLSAAAFLFLMGGTMPSVAQERKIGRVERRADRNFIRQKFDKAMAQYETAIRREKDEAGQAALHLKTARLYFMVREYGRASEHYDKAMSLRPDLLGVDDVCDYVDALRFQGQARKAEAICLDNAYKDIYSRYQRYQNTLEALAMRHSVQEDPGFSAKRLLLNTSNAEFWVGNYGEQPFYAISYSKFNDPGKLFFHRTHYYALDEPGETGVETQKPPRYYGYFRKIPADLQNGPVTFSPDMKSMVATVIEYDKEKTTVEMANRKLRPFRTKLFYSVLKNKKKRFTKYVPAFPQEEMSSYAHPYLFNEGKSLLFTSDMPGGYGGFDLYVVHWDEEAQAWGTPVNLGPDVNTEGDEIFPVIYKGRLIFSSNGLPGFGGYDLFSAYYDKDGVI
;
A
#
# COMPACT_ATOMS: atom_id res chain seq x y z
N MET A 1 28.93 -17.92 25.26
CA MET A 1 27.58 -17.33 25.07
C MET A 1 27.19 -17.48 23.60
N ARG A 2 26.25 -18.38 23.28
CA ARG A 2 25.76 -18.65 21.90
C ARG A 2 24.79 -17.53 21.51
N LYS A 3 25.14 -16.73 20.52
CA LYS A 3 24.20 -15.79 19.87
C LYS A 3 23.09 -16.59 19.22
N LYS A 4 21.88 -16.53 19.76
CA LYS A 4 20.68 -17.01 19.10
C LYS A 4 20.46 -16.16 17.84
N LYS A 5 20.56 -16.77 16.69
CA LYS A 5 20.06 -16.19 15.43
C LYS A 5 18.52 -16.21 15.55
N ILE A 6 17.93 -15.07 15.81
CA ILE A 6 16.50 -14.88 15.64
C ILE A 6 16.29 -14.71 14.14
N GLN A 7 15.73 -15.74 13.52
CA GLN A 7 15.23 -15.68 12.15
C GLN A 7 13.89 -14.94 12.22
N ILE A 8 13.92 -13.65 11.97
CA ILE A 8 12.73 -12.81 11.94
C ILE A 8 12.13 -12.94 10.55
N LEU A 9 10.98 -13.57 10.48
CA LEU A 9 10.05 -13.54 9.33
C LEU A 9 9.47 -12.13 9.26
N LEU A 10 10.08 -11.29 8.45
CA LEU A 10 9.64 -9.92 8.24
C LEU A 10 8.91 -9.80 6.95
N SER A 11 7.74 -9.20 7.01
CA SER A 11 6.81 -8.86 5.94
C SER A 11 7.20 -9.56 4.64
N ALA A 12 7.07 -10.83 4.75
CA ALA A 12 7.38 -11.78 3.70
C ALA A 12 6.51 -11.52 2.46
N ALA A 13 5.47 -10.69 2.57
CA ALA A 13 4.59 -10.40 1.48
C ALA A 13 5.33 -9.86 0.24
N ALA A 14 6.18 -8.84 0.36
CA ALA A 14 6.94 -8.36 -0.80
C ALA A 14 8.06 -9.31 -1.25
N PHE A 15 8.56 -10.17 -0.36
CA PHE A 15 9.60 -11.14 -0.70
C PHE A 15 9.04 -12.50 -1.10
N LEU A 16 7.96 -12.95 -0.47
CA LEU A 16 7.17 -14.10 -0.89
C LEU A 16 6.49 -13.85 -2.24
N PHE A 17 6.08 -12.64 -2.52
CA PHE A 17 5.51 -12.23 -3.80
C PHE A 17 6.45 -12.46 -5.00
N LEU A 18 7.76 -12.43 -4.79
CA LEU A 18 8.74 -12.76 -5.83
C LEU A 18 9.28 -14.19 -5.78
N MET A 19 9.21 -14.83 -4.61
CA MET A 19 9.80 -16.16 -4.42
C MET A 19 8.77 -17.29 -4.50
N GLY A 20 7.50 -16.99 -4.72
CA GLY A 20 6.46 -18.00 -4.93
C GLY A 20 5.71 -18.35 -3.65
N GLY A 21 4.40 -18.18 -3.68
CA GLY A 21 3.49 -18.88 -2.80
C GLY A 21 3.75 -20.37 -2.86
N THR A 22 3.51 -21.07 -1.76
CA THR A 22 3.62 -22.52 -1.53
C THR A 22 4.14 -23.33 -2.70
N MET A 23 5.44 -23.65 -2.67
CA MET A 23 6.05 -24.53 -3.68
C MET A 23 5.31 -25.87 -3.73
N PRO A 24 4.87 -26.35 -4.89
CA PRO A 24 4.64 -27.77 -5.05
C PRO A 24 5.99 -28.48 -4.86
N SER A 25 6.01 -29.48 -4.01
CA SER A 25 7.16 -30.32 -3.73
C SER A 25 7.64 -30.99 -5.02
N VAL A 26 8.84 -30.70 -5.42
CA VAL A 26 9.65 -31.20 -6.53
C VAL A 26 9.94 -30.12 -7.58
N ALA A 27 10.55 -29.02 -7.16
CA ALA A 27 11.34 -28.21 -8.08
C ALA A 27 12.80 -28.62 -7.89
N GLN A 28 13.36 -29.31 -8.89
CA GLN A 28 14.80 -29.49 -9.01
C GLN A 28 15.44 -28.09 -8.90
N GLU A 29 16.38 -27.89 -7.96
CA GLU A 29 16.99 -26.57 -7.71
C GLU A 29 17.64 -26.04 -8.99
N ARG A 30 16.94 -25.18 -9.69
CA ARG A 30 17.47 -24.51 -10.89
C ARG A 30 18.66 -23.64 -10.51
N LYS A 31 19.76 -23.81 -11.21
CA LYS A 31 20.95 -22.97 -11.01
C LYS A 31 20.69 -21.54 -11.52
N ILE A 32 20.45 -20.61 -10.60
CA ILE A 32 20.20 -19.20 -10.92
C ILE A 32 21.43 -18.58 -11.62
N GLY A 33 21.22 -18.01 -12.79
CA GLY A 33 22.26 -17.38 -13.61
C GLY A 33 22.84 -16.10 -12.97
N ARG A 34 24.07 -15.72 -13.37
CA ARG A 34 24.73 -14.48 -12.86
C ARG A 34 23.92 -13.23 -13.17
N VAL A 35 23.30 -13.16 -14.35
CA VAL A 35 22.51 -11.99 -14.77
C VAL A 35 21.24 -11.88 -13.96
N GLU A 36 20.54 -12.99 -13.74
CA GLU A 36 19.35 -13.06 -12.90
C GLU A 36 19.65 -12.64 -11.47
N ARG A 37 20.69 -13.19 -10.83
CA ARG A 37 21.11 -12.73 -9.48
C ARG A 37 21.41 -11.25 -9.40
N ARG A 38 21.86 -10.64 -10.51
CA ARG A 38 22.10 -9.20 -10.57
C ARG A 38 20.78 -8.43 -10.71
N ALA A 39 19.83 -8.97 -11.46
CA ALA A 39 18.47 -8.42 -11.57
C ALA A 39 17.77 -8.46 -10.20
N ASP A 40 17.77 -9.60 -9.52
CA ASP A 40 17.21 -9.76 -8.17
C ASP A 40 17.81 -8.74 -7.18
N ARG A 41 19.14 -8.54 -7.23
CA ARG A 41 19.79 -7.52 -6.39
C ARG A 41 19.37 -6.09 -6.72
N ASN A 42 19.13 -5.78 -7.99
CA ASN A 42 18.65 -4.45 -8.38
C ASN A 42 17.20 -4.25 -8.01
N PHE A 43 16.37 -5.29 -8.12
CA PHE A 43 15.01 -5.29 -7.65
C PHE A 43 14.94 -4.96 -6.14
N ILE A 44 15.66 -5.71 -5.31
CA ILE A 44 15.72 -5.47 -3.85
C ILE A 44 16.20 -4.05 -3.52
N ARG A 45 17.05 -3.46 -4.38
CA ARG A 45 17.49 -2.07 -4.25
C ARG A 45 16.52 -1.06 -4.84
N GLN A 46 15.36 -1.52 -5.29
CA GLN A 46 14.33 -0.73 -5.96
C GLN A 46 14.85 0.02 -7.21
N LYS A 47 15.89 -0.49 -7.84
CA LYS A 47 16.39 -0.02 -9.14
C LYS A 47 15.65 -0.77 -10.24
N PHE A 48 14.34 -0.52 -10.32
CA PHE A 48 13.42 -1.31 -11.14
C PHE A 48 13.80 -1.30 -12.61
N ASP A 49 14.14 -0.15 -13.20
CA ASP A 49 14.59 -0.08 -14.59
C ASP A 49 15.80 -0.98 -14.87
N LYS A 50 16.78 -0.99 -13.94
CA LYS A 50 17.95 -1.85 -14.06
C LYS A 50 17.61 -3.32 -13.86
N ALA A 51 16.67 -3.62 -12.99
CA ALA A 51 16.19 -4.98 -12.75
C ALA A 51 15.47 -5.49 -14.01
N MET A 52 14.54 -4.73 -14.58
CA MET A 52 13.81 -5.06 -15.82
C MET A 52 14.78 -5.35 -16.96
N ALA A 53 15.69 -4.43 -17.26
CA ALA A 53 16.68 -4.61 -18.34
C ALA A 53 17.55 -5.86 -18.17
N GLN A 54 17.83 -6.24 -16.93
CA GLN A 54 18.61 -7.45 -16.62
C GLN A 54 17.81 -8.72 -16.68
N TYR A 55 16.54 -8.71 -16.24
CA TYR A 55 15.66 -9.86 -16.44
C TYR A 55 15.44 -10.12 -17.91
N GLU A 56 15.18 -9.09 -18.71
CA GLU A 56 15.12 -9.23 -20.20
C GLU A 56 16.39 -9.85 -20.79
N THR A 57 17.56 -9.44 -20.28
CA THR A 57 18.83 -10.00 -20.71
C THR A 57 18.99 -11.45 -20.24
N ALA A 58 18.48 -11.79 -19.06
CA ALA A 58 18.51 -13.17 -18.55
C ALA A 58 17.61 -14.09 -19.37
N ILE A 59 16.40 -13.64 -19.71
CA ILE A 59 15.45 -14.36 -20.58
C ILE A 59 16.11 -14.72 -21.93
N ARG A 60 16.75 -13.75 -22.58
CA ARG A 60 17.42 -14.00 -23.87
C ARG A 60 18.58 -15.01 -23.79
N ARG A 61 19.16 -15.24 -22.62
CA ARG A 61 20.29 -16.15 -22.41
C ARG A 61 19.89 -17.51 -21.89
N GLU A 62 18.70 -17.59 -21.30
CA GLU A 62 18.18 -18.84 -20.76
C GLU A 62 17.74 -19.75 -21.91
N LYS A 63 18.14 -21.01 -21.86
CA LYS A 63 17.80 -22.01 -22.87
C LYS A 63 16.81 -23.06 -22.35
N ASP A 64 16.76 -23.20 -21.03
CA ASP A 64 15.84 -24.10 -20.39
C ASP A 64 14.44 -23.48 -20.32
N GLU A 65 13.43 -24.23 -20.74
CA GLU A 65 12.04 -23.76 -20.82
C GLU A 65 11.48 -23.37 -19.45
N ALA A 66 11.72 -24.21 -18.43
CA ALA A 66 11.32 -23.89 -17.07
C ALA A 66 12.04 -22.65 -16.53
N GLY A 67 13.31 -22.48 -16.91
CA GLY A 67 14.10 -21.30 -16.60
C GLY A 67 13.56 -20.04 -17.26
N GLN A 68 13.17 -20.13 -18.54
CA GLN A 68 12.52 -19.03 -19.25
C GLN A 68 11.17 -18.65 -18.60
N ALA A 69 10.33 -19.65 -18.33
CA ALA A 69 9.04 -19.42 -17.66
C ALA A 69 9.20 -18.70 -16.31
N ALA A 70 10.13 -19.17 -15.47
CA ALA A 70 10.41 -18.54 -14.18
C ALA A 70 10.90 -17.10 -14.31
N LEU A 71 11.73 -16.79 -15.31
CA LEU A 71 12.21 -15.45 -15.60
C LEU A 71 11.09 -14.53 -16.14
N HIS A 72 10.25 -15.05 -17.03
CA HIS A 72 9.07 -14.34 -17.50
C HIS A 72 8.14 -14.00 -16.34
N LEU A 73 7.90 -14.94 -15.42
CA LEU A 73 7.05 -14.73 -14.25
C LEU A 73 7.61 -13.62 -13.32
N LYS A 74 8.91 -13.67 -12.99
CA LYS A 74 9.55 -12.59 -12.23
C LYS A 74 9.44 -11.21 -12.92
N THR A 75 9.57 -11.21 -14.22
CA THR A 75 9.51 -9.98 -15.03
C THR A 75 8.08 -9.45 -15.09
N ALA A 76 7.08 -10.33 -15.24
CA ALA A 76 5.67 -9.99 -15.21
C ALA A 76 5.28 -9.31 -13.88
N ARG A 77 5.64 -9.93 -12.76
CA ARG A 77 5.40 -9.39 -11.41
C ARG A 77 6.02 -8.00 -11.23
N LEU A 78 7.25 -7.80 -11.75
CA LEU A 78 7.91 -6.51 -11.68
C LEU A 78 7.19 -5.45 -12.52
N TYR A 79 6.81 -5.77 -13.76
CA TYR A 79 6.04 -4.85 -14.60
C TYR A 79 4.66 -4.55 -14.01
N PHE A 80 3.97 -5.53 -13.43
CA PHE A 80 2.70 -5.34 -12.74
C PHE A 80 2.85 -4.37 -11.57
N MET A 81 3.85 -4.57 -10.72
CA MET A 81 4.15 -3.72 -9.57
C MET A 81 4.42 -2.26 -9.96
N VAL A 82 5.06 -2.02 -11.10
CA VAL A 82 5.29 -0.66 -11.61
C VAL A 82 4.17 -0.15 -12.51
N ARG A 83 3.04 -0.86 -12.59
CA ARG A 83 1.82 -0.53 -13.35
C ARG A 83 2.01 -0.50 -14.87
N GLU A 84 3.03 -1.17 -15.38
CA GLU A 84 3.24 -1.39 -16.83
C GLU A 84 2.45 -2.63 -17.27
N TYR A 85 1.11 -2.55 -17.16
CA TYR A 85 0.20 -3.70 -17.31
C TYR A 85 0.30 -4.38 -18.67
N GLY A 86 0.57 -3.62 -19.75
CA GLY A 86 0.76 -4.19 -21.09
C GLY A 86 1.94 -5.17 -21.12
N ARG A 87 3.09 -4.75 -20.62
CA ARG A 87 4.28 -5.60 -20.54
C ARG A 87 4.10 -6.73 -19.53
N ALA A 88 3.44 -6.45 -18.42
CA ALA A 88 3.14 -7.49 -17.43
C ALA A 88 2.35 -8.63 -18.07
N SER A 89 1.26 -8.34 -18.79
CA SER A 89 0.42 -9.34 -19.44
C SER A 89 1.16 -10.12 -20.52
N GLU A 90 2.04 -9.48 -21.31
CA GLU A 90 2.89 -10.17 -22.31
C GLU A 90 3.81 -11.21 -21.65
N HIS A 91 4.40 -10.87 -20.51
CA HIS A 91 5.27 -11.78 -19.78
C HIS A 91 4.49 -12.87 -19.04
N TYR A 92 3.30 -12.58 -18.51
CA TYR A 92 2.41 -13.62 -17.98
C TYR A 92 1.96 -14.60 -19.06
N ASP A 93 1.62 -14.12 -20.28
CA ASP A 93 1.32 -14.98 -21.44
C ASP A 93 2.44 -15.94 -21.74
N LYS A 94 3.67 -15.44 -21.76
CA LYS A 94 4.85 -16.26 -22.02
C LYS A 94 5.08 -17.30 -20.92
N ALA A 95 5.01 -16.89 -19.65
CA ALA A 95 5.15 -17.81 -18.53
C ALA A 95 4.09 -18.91 -18.56
N MET A 96 2.83 -18.53 -18.79
CA MET A 96 1.70 -19.44 -18.88
C MET A 96 1.84 -20.41 -20.06
N SER A 97 2.26 -19.94 -21.23
CA SER A 97 2.44 -20.80 -22.41
C SER A 97 3.57 -21.82 -22.25
N LEU A 98 4.61 -21.49 -21.50
CA LEU A 98 5.75 -22.37 -21.25
C LEU A 98 5.45 -23.35 -20.10
N ARG A 99 5.02 -22.84 -18.96
CA ARG A 99 4.80 -23.62 -17.73
C ARG A 99 3.64 -23.04 -16.93
N PRO A 100 2.38 -23.38 -17.28
CA PRO A 100 1.20 -22.91 -16.56
C PRO A 100 1.18 -23.32 -15.08
N ASP A 101 1.81 -24.44 -14.75
CA ASP A 101 1.94 -24.97 -13.40
C ASP A 101 2.83 -24.12 -12.46
N LEU A 102 3.62 -23.19 -13.00
CA LEU A 102 4.43 -22.28 -12.20
C LEU A 102 3.67 -21.05 -11.69
N LEU A 103 2.51 -20.72 -12.27
CA LEU A 103 1.72 -19.57 -11.84
C LEU A 103 0.99 -19.92 -10.54
N GLY A 104 1.30 -19.17 -9.48
CA GLY A 104 0.53 -19.21 -8.24
C GLY A 104 -0.79 -18.45 -8.34
N VAL A 105 -1.62 -18.52 -7.29
CA VAL A 105 -2.91 -17.82 -7.25
C VAL A 105 -2.74 -16.32 -7.47
N ASP A 106 -1.72 -15.73 -6.86
CA ASP A 106 -1.42 -14.29 -7.02
C ASP A 106 -1.05 -13.94 -8.46
N ASP A 107 -0.30 -14.80 -9.13
CA ASP A 107 0.11 -14.57 -10.52
C ASP A 107 -1.08 -14.60 -11.48
N VAL A 108 -2.00 -15.54 -11.25
CA VAL A 108 -3.23 -15.63 -12.06
C VAL A 108 -4.11 -14.41 -11.82
N CYS A 109 -4.28 -13.99 -10.57
CA CYS A 109 -5.05 -12.80 -10.24
C CYS A 109 -4.40 -11.52 -10.80
N ASP A 110 -3.10 -11.34 -10.64
CA ASP A 110 -2.36 -10.20 -11.19
C ASP A 110 -2.41 -10.16 -12.72
N TYR A 111 -2.35 -11.33 -13.36
CA TYR A 111 -2.47 -11.42 -14.81
C TYR A 111 -3.88 -11.03 -15.29
N VAL A 112 -4.91 -11.54 -14.61
CA VAL A 112 -6.32 -11.16 -14.89
C VAL A 112 -6.49 -9.66 -14.72
N ASP A 113 -5.98 -9.08 -13.65
CA ASP A 113 -6.04 -7.62 -13.41
C ASP A 113 -5.28 -6.84 -14.47
N ALA A 114 -4.07 -7.27 -14.85
CA ALA A 114 -3.32 -6.63 -15.94
C ALA A 114 -4.10 -6.60 -17.25
N LEU A 115 -4.84 -7.64 -17.58
CA LEU A 115 -5.70 -7.71 -18.75
C LEU A 115 -6.93 -6.81 -18.62
N ARG A 116 -7.53 -6.76 -17.42
CA ARG A 116 -8.68 -5.88 -17.13
C ARG A 116 -8.31 -4.40 -17.31
N PHE A 117 -7.17 -3.97 -16.78
CA PHE A 117 -6.65 -2.61 -16.95
C PHE A 117 -6.38 -2.22 -18.41
N GLN A 118 -6.18 -3.20 -19.28
CA GLN A 118 -6.03 -2.99 -20.72
C GLN A 118 -7.36 -3.11 -21.49
N GLY A 119 -8.48 -3.32 -20.81
CA GLY A 119 -9.78 -3.55 -21.44
C GLY A 119 -9.94 -4.93 -22.10
N GLN A 120 -9.02 -5.86 -21.89
CA GLN A 120 -9.04 -7.22 -22.46
C GLN A 120 -9.91 -8.19 -21.62
N ALA A 121 -11.11 -7.79 -21.32
CA ALA A 121 -11.98 -8.50 -20.37
C ALA A 121 -12.30 -9.94 -20.77
N ARG A 122 -12.53 -10.22 -22.06
CA ARG A 122 -12.83 -11.59 -22.51
C ARG A 122 -11.67 -12.55 -22.27
N LYS A 123 -10.44 -12.06 -22.46
CA LYS A 123 -9.25 -12.85 -22.19
C LYS A 123 -9.05 -13.06 -20.68
N ALA A 124 -9.27 -12.01 -19.88
CA ALA A 124 -9.22 -12.08 -18.44
C ALA A 124 -10.20 -13.13 -17.89
N GLU A 125 -11.44 -13.10 -18.36
CA GLU A 125 -12.49 -14.06 -18.00
C GLU A 125 -12.11 -15.50 -18.41
N ALA A 126 -11.63 -15.69 -19.63
CA ALA A 126 -11.21 -17.03 -20.12
C ALA A 126 -10.12 -17.63 -19.24
N ILE A 127 -9.13 -16.84 -18.79
CA ILE A 127 -8.06 -17.32 -17.92
C ILE A 127 -8.60 -17.65 -16.53
N CYS A 128 -9.44 -16.79 -15.97
CA CYS A 128 -9.98 -17.00 -14.64
C CYS A 128 -10.96 -18.18 -14.56
N LEU A 129 -11.65 -18.48 -15.65
CA LEU A 129 -12.58 -19.62 -15.73
C LEU A 129 -11.91 -20.92 -16.21
N ASP A 130 -10.61 -20.91 -16.53
CA ASP A 130 -9.90 -22.11 -16.90
C ASP A 130 -9.92 -23.12 -15.74
N ASN A 131 -10.39 -24.33 -16.02
CA ASN A 131 -10.50 -25.40 -15.02
C ASN A 131 -9.16 -25.71 -14.34
N ALA A 132 -8.04 -25.57 -15.07
CA ALA A 132 -6.71 -25.79 -14.51
C ALA A 132 -6.42 -24.88 -13.31
N TYR A 133 -6.97 -23.67 -13.28
CA TYR A 133 -6.80 -22.74 -12.16
C TYR A 133 -7.98 -22.76 -11.21
N LYS A 134 -9.21 -22.84 -11.73
CA LYS A 134 -10.43 -22.84 -10.95
C LYS A 134 -10.45 -23.98 -9.92
N ASP A 135 -10.09 -25.19 -10.34
CA ASP A 135 -10.09 -26.36 -9.46
C ASP A 135 -9.06 -26.27 -8.34
N ILE A 136 -7.93 -25.59 -8.60
CA ILE A 136 -6.85 -25.43 -7.63
C ILE A 136 -7.06 -24.22 -6.73
N TYR A 137 -7.54 -23.10 -7.29
CA TYR A 137 -7.52 -21.79 -6.63
C TYR A 137 -8.87 -21.35 -6.08
N SER A 138 -9.96 -22.08 -6.37
CA SER A 138 -11.30 -21.74 -5.86
C SER A 138 -11.41 -21.61 -4.33
N ARG A 139 -10.50 -22.22 -3.59
CA ARG A 139 -10.42 -22.11 -2.12
C ARG A 139 -9.77 -20.82 -1.61
N TYR A 140 -9.13 -20.03 -2.46
CA TYR A 140 -8.43 -18.82 -2.07
C TYR A 140 -9.35 -17.61 -2.22
N GLN A 141 -9.48 -16.80 -1.17
CA GLN A 141 -10.35 -15.63 -1.16
C GLN A 141 -10.03 -14.65 -2.27
N ARG A 142 -8.73 -14.39 -2.51
CA ARG A 142 -8.29 -13.51 -3.59
C ARG A 142 -8.81 -13.96 -4.97
N TYR A 143 -8.79 -15.25 -5.25
CA TYR A 143 -9.30 -15.77 -6.51
C TYR A 143 -10.82 -15.66 -6.61
N GLN A 144 -11.54 -15.92 -5.52
CA GLN A 144 -12.99 -15.71 -5.44
C GLN A 144 -13.35 -14.24 -5.69
N ASN A 145 -12.64 -13.31 -5.04
CA ASN A 145 -12.82 -11.88 -5.24
C ASN A 145 -12.54 -11.47 -6.69
N THR A 146 -11.55 -12.07 -7.35
CA THR A 146 -11.27 -11.83 -8.77
C THR A 146 -12.39 -12.32 -9.68
N LEU A 147 -12.96 -13.50 -9.42
CA LEU A 147 -14.14 -14.02 -10.13
C LEU A 147 -15.35 -13.12 -9.95
N GLU A 148 -15.62 -12.72 -8.72
CA GLU A 148 -16.74 -11.82 -8.40
C GLU A 148 -16.58 -10.46 -9.06
N ALA A 149 -15.38 -9.90 -9.04
CA ALA A 149 -15.05 -8.66 -9.71
C ALA A 149 -15.21 -8.71 -11.24
N LEU A 150 -14.97 -9.85 -11.87
CA LEU A 150 -15.26 -10.07 -13.29
C LEU A 150 -16.78 -10.10 -13.55
N ALA A 151 -17.54 -10.73 -12.65
CA ALA A 151 -19.01 -10.77 -12.75
C ALA A 151 -19.65 -9.40 -12.55
N MET A 152 -19.13 -8.58 -11.61
CA MET A 152 -19.62 -7.21 -11.34
C MET A 152 -19.58 -6.31 -12.57
N ARG A 153 -18.65 -6.52 -13.48
CA ARG A 153 -18.52 -5.71 -14.69
C ARG A 153 -19.80 -5.68 -15.54
N HIS A 154 -20.59 -6.73 -15.49
CA HIS A 154 -21.85 -6.83 -16.24
C HIS A 154 -23.04 -6.21 -15.49
N SER A 155 -22.86 -5.92 -14.20
CA SER A 155 -23.92 -5.45 -13.32
C SER A 155 -23.75 -4.00 -12.85
N VAL A 156 -22.62 -3.35 -13.17
CA VAL A 156 -22.40 -1.96 -12.77
C VAL A 156 -23.34 -1.03 -13.51
N GLN A 157 -24.39 -0.62 -12.83
CA GLN A 157 -25.15 0.56 -13.19
C GLN A 157 -24.40 1.77 -12.64
N GLU A 158 -24.27 2.82 -13.45
CA GLU A 158 -23.76 4.10 -12.95
C GLU A 158 -24.65 4.53 -11.77
N ASP A 159 -24.05 4.62 -10.57
CA ASP A 159 -24.76 5.18 -9.42
C ASP A 159 -24.90 6.69 -9.64
N PRO A 160 -26.11 7.22 -9.88
CA PRO A 160 -26.30 8.65 -10.14
C PRO A 160 -25.94 9.53 -8.93
N GLY A 161 -25.70 8.93 -7.75
CA GLY A 161 -25.31 9.62 -6.53
C GLY A 161 -23.82 9.93 -6.43
N PHE A 162 -22.98 9.31 -7.27
CA PHE A 162 -21.52 9.52 -7.23
C PHE A 162 -20.98 9.96 -8.59
N SER A 163 -20.12 10.96 -8.58
CA SER A 163 -19.36 11.36 -9.76
C SER A 163 -17.89 11.57 -9.39
N ALA A 164 -16.98 11.00 -10.18
CA ALA A 164 -15.56 11.25 -10.05
C ALA A 164 -15.16 12.38 -10.99
N LYS A 165 -14.51 13.43 -10.43
CA LYS A 165 -13.95 14.54 -11.20
C LYS A 165 -12.45 14.61 -10.97
N ARG A 166 -11.68 14.73 -12.06
CA ARG A 166 -10.27 15.03 -11.96
C ARG A 166 -10.07 16.44 -11.43
N LEU A 167 -9.32 16.57 -10.33
CA LEU A 167 -8.95 17.88 -9.80
C LEU A 167 -7.83 18.50 -10.65
N LEU A 168 -7.84 19.82 -10.79
CA LEU A 168 -6.80 20.54 -11.54
C LEU A 168 -5.42 20.46 -10.87
N LEU A 169 -5.38 20.18 -9.57
CA LEU A 169 -4.14 19.98 -8.83
C LEU A 169 -3.46 18.63 -9.12
N ASN A 170 -4.14 17.70 -9.81
CA ASN A 170 -3.54 16.41 -10.15
C ASN A 170 -2.42 16.61 -11.17
N THR A 171 -1.20 16.25 -10.75
CA THR A 171 0.02 16.33 -11.56
C THR A 171 0.50 14.92 -11.92
N SER A 172 1.74 14.80 -12.37
CA SER A 172 2.44 13.52 -12.52
C SER A 172 3.09 13.03 -11.22
N ASN A 173 2.93 13.77 -10.13
CA ASN A 173 3.42 13.39 -8.81
C ASN A 173 2.36 12.61 -8.05
N ALA A 174 2.68 12.17 -6.83
CA ALA A 174 1.70 11.57 -5.95
C ALA A 174 1.03 12.65 -5.11
N GLU A 175 -0.26 12.84 -5.33
CA GLU A 175 -1.12 13.70 -4.55
C GLU A 175 -2.03 12.86 -3.66
N PHE A 176 -2.21 13.29 -2.41
CA PHE A 176 -3.18 12.66 -1.52
C PHE A 176 -3.83 13.69 -0.60
N TRP A 177 -5.09 13.45 -0.33
CA TRP A 177 -5.83 14.23 0.65
C TRP A 177 -5.33 13.91 2.06
N VAL A 178 -5.07 14.93 2.85
CA VAL A 178 -4.52 14.79 4.19
C VAL A 178 -5.60 14.92 5.25
N GLY A 179 -6.64 15.69 4.97
CA GLY A 179 -7.71 16.01 5.88
C GLY A 179 -8.27 17.39 5.59
N ASN A 180 -9.09 17.89 6.48
CA ASN A 180 -9.56 19.27 6.43
C ASN A 180 -8.88 20.09 7.53
N TYR A 181 -8.54 21.32 7.21
CA TYR A 181 -8.15 22.35 8.17
C TYR A 181 -9.29 23.36 8.32
N GLY A 182 -10.11 23.20 9.34
CA GLY A 182 -11.42 23.83 9.38
C GLY A 182 -12.29 23.30 8.24
N GLU A 183 -12.85 24.19 7.42
CA GLU A 183 -13.66 23.83 6.24
C GLU A 183 -12.82 23.61 4.97
N GLN A 184 -11.53 23.98 4.99
CA GLN A 184 -10.67 23.91 3.82
C GLN A 184 -10.05 22.52 3.64
N PRO A 185 -10.20 21.85 2.48
CA PRO A 185 -9.51 20.61 2.19
C PRO A 185 -8.00 20.86 2.08
N PHE A 186 -7.25 19.94 2.66
CA PHE A 186 -5.80 20.00 2.78
C PHE A 186 -5.15 18.81 2.07
N TYR A 187 -4.28 19.08 1.12
CA TYR A 187 -3.63 18.11 0.28
C TYR A 187 -2.13 18.09 0.48
N ALA A 188 -1.54 16.92 0.32
CA ALA A 188 -0.10 16.76 0.22
C ALA A 188 0.29 16.35 -1.19
N ILE A 189 1.36 16.94 -1.71
CA ILE A 189 1.96 16.57 -2.98
C ILE A 189 3.38 16.11 -2.70
N SER A 190 3.69 14.90 -3.12
CA SER A 190 5.02 14.33 -2.98
C SER A 190 5.81 14.53 -4.27
N TYR A 191 6.81 15.41 -4.24
CA TYR A 191 7.68 15.67 -5.37
C TYR A 191 8.90 14.76 -5.36
N SER A 192 9.14 14.05 -6.45
CA SER A 192 10.45 13.45 -6.71
C SER A 192 11.43 14.54 -7.12
N LYS A 193 12.50 14.71 -6.37
CA LYS A 193 13.52 15.74 -6.64
C LYS A 193 14.47 15.36 -7.77
N PHE A 194 14.36 14.16 -8.33
CA PHE A 194 15.34 13.62 -9.23
C PHE A 194 14.72 13.14 -10.54
N ASN A 195 15.25 13.64 -11.65
CA ASN A 195 15.09 13.05 -12.98
C ASN A 195 15.79 11.68 -13.12
N ASP A 196 16.17 11.05 -12.01
CA ASP A 196 16.77 9.72 -11.97
C ASP A 196 15.73 8.72 -11.41
N PRO A 197 15.07 7.94 -12.29
CA PRO A 197 14.08 6.93 -11.89
C PRO A 197 14.65 5.89 -10.90
N GLY A 198 15.97 5.79 -10.79
CA GLY A 198 16.64 4.90 -9.87
C GLY A 198 16.80 5.42 -8.43
N LYS A 199 16.33 6.64 -8.14
CA LYS A 199 16.42 7.24 -6.79
C LYS A 199 15.05 7.63 -6.25
N LEU A 200 14.16 6.67 -6.15
CA LEU A 200 12.78 6.81 -5.65
C LEU A 200 12.65 7.26 -4.18
N PHE A 201 13.74 7.58 -3.49
CA PHE A 201 13.74 7.66 -2.03
C PHE A 201 13.76 9.04 -1.39
N PHE A 202 13.70 10.12 -2.14
CA PHE A 202 13.67 11.46 -1.52
C PHE A 202 12.52 12.29 -2.08
N HIS A 203 11.31 11.97 -1.62
CA HIS A 203 10.16 12.83 -1.88
C HIS A 203 10.13 13.95 -0.84
N ARG A 204 10.09 15.20 -1.30
CA ARG A 204 9.65 16.29 -0.44
C ARG A 204 8.15 16.39 -0.53
N THR A 205 7.49 16.18 0.59
CA THR A 205 6.05 16.39 0.69
C THR A 205 5.78 17.87 0.95
N HIS A 206 4.99 18.48 0.10
CA HIS A 206 4.47 19.83 0.27
C HIS A 206 2.97 19.73 0.53
N TYR A 207 2.48 20.56 1.44
CA TYR A 207 1.08 20.60 1.80
C TYR A 207 0.43 21.84 1.22
N TYR A 208 -0.77 21.71 0.70
CA TYR A 208 -1.55 22.78 0.08
C TYR A 208 -2.96 22.77 0.64
N ALA A 209 -3.50 23.96 0.95
CA ALA A 209 -4.92 24.16 1.18
C ALA A 209 -5.55 24.66 -0.13
N LEU A 210 -6.73 24.16 -0.48
CA LEU A 210 -7.52 24.68 -1.59
C LEU A 210 -8.59 25.62 -1.02
N ASP A 211 -8.71 26.80 -1.60
CA ASP A 211 -9.73 27.77 -1.17
C ASP A 211 -11.14 27.35 -1.59
N GLU A 212 -11.30 26.59 -2.70
CA GLU A 212 -12.55 25.94 -3.07
C GLU A 212 -12.30 24.64 -3.86
N PRO A 213 -13.14 23.58 -3.65
CA PRO A 213 -13.06 22.36 -4.45
C PRO A 213 -13.64 22.63 -5.86
N GLY A 214 -12.80 22.84 -6.83
CA GLY A 214 -13.20 22.84 -8.24
C GLY A 214 -12.95 24.11 -9.03
N GLU A 215 -12.40 25.17 -8.45
CA GLU A 215 -12.02 26.37 -9.19
C GLU A 215 -10.57 26.32 -9.70
N THR A 216 -10.41 26.92 -10.83
CA THR A 216 -9.27 26.95 -11.72
C THR A 216 -8.01 27.51 -11.07
N GLY A 217 -7.00 26.70 -11.00
CA GLY A 217 -5.64 27.14 -10.77
C GLY A 217 -5.14 26.75 -9.40
N VAL A 218 -4.07 25.97 -9.41
CA VAL A 218 -3.15 25.89 -8.28
C VAL A 218 -2.50 27.27 -8.18
N GLU A 219 -3.18 28.22 -7.55
CA GLU A 219 -2.43 29.29 -6.94
C GLU A 219 -1.56 28.64 -5.88
N THR A 220 -0.27 28.76 -6.05
CA THR A 220 0.71 28.39 -5.04
C THR A 220 0.55 29.33 -3.86
N GLN A 221 -0.55 29.22 -3.14
CA GLN A 221 -0.67 29.84 -1.86
C GLN A 221 0.45 29.28 -1.01
N LYS A 222 1.25 30.16 -0.48
CA LYS A 222 2.24 29.75 0.53
C LYS A 222 1.48 28.92 1.54
N PRO A 223 1.92 27.67 1.78
CA PRO A 223 1.23 26.80 2.70
C PRO A 223 0.95 27.56 3.99
N PRO A 224 -0.22 27.36 4.60
CA PRO A 224 -0.58 28.05 5.83
C PRO A 224 0.57 27.94 6.83
N ARG A 225 0.78 28.92 7.68
CA ARG A 225 1.89 29.05 8.66
C ARG A 225 2.15 27.81 9.54
N TYR A 226 1.41 26.74 9.33
CA TYR A 226 1.46 25.43 9.96
C TYR A 226 2.73 24.62 9.65
N TYR A 227 3.48 24.96 8.60
CA TYR A 227 4.79 24.36 8.31
C TYR A 227 5.79 24.43 9.47
N GLY A 228 5.64 25.38 10.37
CA GLY A 228 6.44 25.44 11.58
C GLY A 228 6.26 24.23 12.50
N TYR A 229 5.18 23.49 12.37
CA TYR A 229 4.87 22.32 13.21
C TYR A 229 5.66 21.08 12.81
N PHE A 230 5.87 20.91 11.52
CA PHE A 230 6.66 19.81 10.97
C PHE A 230 8.19 20.04 11.09
N ARG A 231 8.64 21.24 11.45
CA ARG A 231 10.08 21.54 11.63
C ARG A 231 10.77 20.75 12.75
N LYS A 232 10.00 20.13 13.64
CA LYS A 232 10.55 19.31 14.73
C LYS A 232 10.65 17.82 14.36
N ILE A 233 10.11 17.42 13.23
CA ILE A 233 10.39 16.13 12.65
C ILE A 233 11.72 16.28 11.91
N PRO A 234 12.71 15.40 12.15
CA PRO A 234 13.98 15.45 11.46
C PRO A 234 13.78 15.58 9.94
N ALA A 235 14.58 16.43 9.29
CA ALA A 235 14.41 16.77 7.87
C ALA A 235 14.68 15.59 6.92
N ASP A 236 15.26 14.53 7.41
CA ASP A 236 15.53 13.25 6.76
C ASP A 236 14.37 12.24 6.89
N LEU A 237 13.39 12.52 7.77
CA LEU A 237 12.17 11.72 7.89
C LEU A 237 11.09 12.28 6.97
N GLN A 238 10.46 11.40 6.23
CA GLN A 238 9.30 11.75 5.42
C GLN A 238 8.04 11.69 6.27
N ASN A 239 7.19 12.69 6.09
CA ASN A 239 5.86 12.71 6.69
C ASN A 239 4.87 12.10 5.70
N GLY A 240 4.02 11.23 6.21
CA GLY A 240 2.85 10.72 5.51
C GLY A 240 1.61 11.56 5.80
N PRO A 241 0.42 10.96 5.65
CA PRO A 241 -0.85 11.58 5.97
C PRO A 241 -0.91 12.11 7.41
N VAL A 242 -1.62 13.22 7.59
CA VAL A 242 -1.88 13.83 8.88
C VAL A 242 -3.37 14.13 9.01
N THR A 243 -3.91 14.00 10.20
CA THR A 243 -5.29 14.35 10.52
C THR A 243 -5.34 15.31 11.69
N PHE A 244 -6.36 16.15 11.72
CA PHE A 244 -6.63 17.10 12.81
C PHE A 244 -7.95 16.77 13.48
N SER A 245 -8.05 17.03 14.78
CA SER A 245 -9.36 17.03 15.45
C SER A 245 -10.25 18.13 14.88
N PRO A 246 -11.59 17.96 14.87
CA PRO A 246 -12.51 18.97 14.35
C PRO A 246 -12.35 20.35 15.00
N ASP A 247 -11.96 20.41 16.26
CA ASP A 247 -11.68 21.65 16.99
C ASP A 247 -10.25 22.19 16.76
N MET A 248 -9.46 21.53 15.91
CA MET A 248 -8.09 21.89 15.57
C MET A 248 -7.10 21.93 16.74
N LYS A 249 -7.45 21.31 17.87
CA LYS A 249 -6.58 21.30 19.06
C LYS A 249 -5.63 20.13 19.14
N SER A 250 -5.89 19.08 18.40
CA SER A 250 -5.01 17.92 18.33
C SER A 250 -4.75 17.47 16.90
N MET A 251 -3.67 16.76 16.72
CA MET A 251 -3.31 16.17 15.42
C MET A 251 -2.61 14.84 15.61
N VAL A 252 -2.80 13.96 14.64
CA VAL A 252 -2.01 12.72 14.49
C VAL A 252 -1.34 12.73 13.12
N ALA A 253 -0.05 12.42 13.09
CA ALA A 253 0.74 12.39 11.88
C ALA A 253 1.39 11.03 11.69
N THR A 254 1.39 10.55 10.47
CA THR A 254 2.25 9.43 10.05
C THR A 254 3.68 9.93 9.88
N VAL A 255 4.64 9.27 10.52
CA VAL A 255 6.07 9.59 10.43
C VAL A 255 6.84 8.33 10.11
N ILE A 256 7.79 8.43 9.20
CA ILE A 256 8.71 7.34 8.91
C ILE A 256 9.81 7.35 9.97
N GLU A 257 9.94 6.26 10.70
CA GLU A 257 11.05 6.02 11.62
C GLU A 257 12.05 5.04 11.03
N TYR A 258 13.32 5.40 11.11
CA TYR A 258 14.40 4.45 10.91
C TYR A 258 14.65 3.70 12.22
N ASP A 259 14.84 2.40 12.11
CA ASP A 259 15.24 1.58 13.25
C ASP A 259 16.47 2.17 13.94
N LYS A 260 16.30 2.60 15.22
CA LYS A 260 17.35 3.23 16.03
C LYS A 260 18.41 2.22 16.44
N GLU A 261 18.06 0.96 16.58
CA GLU A 261 18.97 -0.11 17.02
C GLU A 261 19.85 -0.63 15.87
N LYS A 262 19.77 -0.04 14.69
CA LYS A 262 20.50 -0.49 13.50
C LYS A 262 20.22 -1.96 13.15
N THR A 263 19.06 -2.48 13.52
CA THR A 263 18.61 -3.80 13.09
C THR A 263 18.69 -3.84 11.57
N THR A 264 19.42 -4.78 11.04
CA THR A 264 19.56 -4.93 9.61
C THR A 264 18.92 -6.23 9.21
N VAL A 265 18.06 -6.17 8.22
CA VAL A 265 17.55 -7.36 7.54
C VAL A 265 18.53 -7.72 6.45
N GLU A 266 19.00 -8.95 6.48
CA GLU A 266 19.88 -9.45 5.44
C GLU A 266 19.01 -9.97 4.28
N MET A 267 19.02 -9.22 3.18
CA MET A 267 18.32 -9.58 1.94
C MET A 267 19.35 -9.64 0.80
N ALA A 268 19.43 -10.77 0.12
CA ALA A 268 20.35 -10.99 -0.99
C ALA A 268 21.80 -10.55 -0.67
N ASN A 269 22.33 -11.00 0.45
CA ASN A 269 23.67 -10.67 0.97
C ASN A 269 23.91 -9.17 1.24
N ARG A 270 22.86 -8.42 1.57
CA ARG A 270 22.94 -7.03 1.99
C ARG A 270 22.19 -6.78 3.27
N LYS A 271 22.78 -5.95 4.08
CA LYS A 271 22.15 -5.40 5.26
C LYS A 271 21.34 -4.18 4.86
N LEU A 272 20.01 -4.31 4.89
CA LEU A 272 19.07 -3.21 4.69
C LEU A 272 18.55 -2.77 6.05
N ARG A 273 18.40 -1.47 6.24
CA ARG A 273 17.70 -0.94 7.40
C ARG A 273 16.23 -0.86 7.06
N PRO A 274 15.36 -1.60 7.73
CA PRO A 274 13.94 -1.41 7.58
C PRO A 274 13.58 -0.03 8.13
N PHE A 275 12.67 0.64 7.48
CA PHE A 275 11.96 1.77 8.04
C PHE A 275 10.51 1.38 8.24
N ARG A 276 9.87 1.98 9.22
CA ARG A 276 8.47 1.77 9.55
C ARG A 276 7.77 3.12 9.62
N THR A 277 6.50 3.11 9.32
CA THR A 277 5.65 4.25 9.60
C THR A 277 5.09 4.13 11.01
N LYS A 278 5.03 5.25 11.72
CA LYS A 278 4.52 5.35 13.09
C LYS A 278 3.57 6.52 13.21
N LEU A 279 2.62 6.43 14.13
CA LEU A 279 1.68 7.50 14.43
C LEU A 279 2.13 8.32 15.62
N PHE A 280 2.23 9.61 15.41
CA PHE A 280 2.60 10.57 16.44
C PHE A 280 1.47 11.55 16.71
N TYR A 281 1.19 11.76 17.97
CA TYR A 281 0.16 12.66 18.48
C TYR A 281 0.77 13.97 18.96
N SER A 282 0.05 15.06 18.79
CA SER A 282 0.44 16.38 19.27
C SER A 282 -0.78 17.25 19.57
N VAL A 283 -0.67 18.08 20.60
CA VAL A 283 -1.75 18.96 21.07
C VAL A 283 -1.36 20.42 20.91
N LEU A 284 -2.30 21.28 20.53
CA LEU A 284 -2.10 22.71 20.39
C LEU A 284 -2.02 23.39 21.76
N LYS A 285 -0.91 24.06 22.04
CA LYS A 285 -0.77 24.91 23.23
C LYS A 285 -1.41 26.28 23.01
N ASN A 286 -2.55 26.53 23.64
CA ASN A 286 -3.35 27.74 23.48
C ASN A 286 -2.57 29.06 23.63
N LYS A 287 -1.63 29.16 24.59
CA LYS A 287 -0.85 30.38 24.84
C LYS A 287 0.16 30.73 23.73
N LYS A 288 0.58 29.77 22.88
CA LYS A 288 1.63 30.00 21.89
C LYS A 288 1.19 29.69 20.45
N LYS A 289 -0.06 29.27 20.22
CA LYS A 289 -0.56 28.78 18.92
C LYS A 289 0.42 27.82 18.24
N ARG A 290 1.00 26.89 19.01
CA ARG A 290 1.97 25.89 18.55
C ARG A 290 1.61 24.54 19.12
N PHE A 291 1.75 23.51 18.30
CA PHE A 291 1.62 22.13 18.76
C PHE A 291 2.76 21.73 19.71
N THR A 292 2.49 20.81 20.60
CA THR A 292 3.48 20.22 21.52
C THR A 292 4.55 19.44 20.74
N LYS A 293 5.53 18.89 21.45
CA LYS A 293 6.41 17.89 20.88
C LYS A 293 5.57 16.66 20.52
N TYR A 294 5.85 16.07 19.35
CA TYR A 294 5.25 14.82 18.95
C TYR A 294 5.62 13.69 19.92
N VAL A 295 4.62 12.94 20.33
CA VAL A 295 4.77 11.71 21.12
C VAL A 295 4.08 10.57 20.38
N PRO A 296 4.52 9.32 20.54
CA PRO A 296 3.76 8.19 19.99
C PRO A 296 2.29 8.31 20.42
N ALA A 297 1.36 8.09 19.50
CA ALA A 297 -0.07 8.22 19.79
C ALA A 297 -0.50 7.24 20.89
N PHE A 298 0.01 6.00 20.81
CA PHE A 298 -0.19 4.91 21.76
C PHE A 298 1.04 3.99 21.72
N PRO A 299 1.17 2.97 22.57
CA PRO A 299 2.20 1.95 22.42
C PRO A 299 2.11 1.26 21.06
N GLN A 300 3.17 1.32 20.27
CA GLN A 300 3.23 0.78 18.91
C GLN A 300 4.34 -0.26 18.83
N GLU A 301 4.03 -1.43 18.26
CA GLU A 301 5.00 -2.50 18.08
C GLU A 301 6.13 -2.05 17.15
N GLU A 302 7.37 -2.37 17.54
CA GLU A 302 8.55 -1.89 16.86
C GLU A 302 8.60 -2.31 15.39
N MET A 303 8.23 -3.56 15.12
CA MET A 303 8.32 -4.17 13.79
C MET A 303 7.13 -3.90 12.88
N SER A 304 6.09 -3.25 13.36
CA SER A 304 4.86 -2.95 12.62
C SER A 304 4.83 -1.51 12.13
N SER A 305 4.12 -1.30 11.02
CA SER A 305 3.83 0.02 10.45
C SER A 305 2.44 0.46 10.84
N TYR A 306 2.27 1.75 11.07
CA TYR A 306 1.02 2.40 11.40
C TYR A 306 0.89 3.65 10.53
N ALA A 307 -0.21 3.79 9.79
CA ALA A 307 -0.36 4.84 8.80
C ALA A 307 -1.82 5.30 8.64
N HIS A 308 -2.05 6.27 7.76
CA HIS A 308 -3.35 6.77 7.31
C HIS A 308 -4.29 7.11 8.47
N PRO A 309 -3.88 7.95 9.42
CA PRO A 309 -4.70 8.28 10.58
C PRO A 309 -5.90 9.16 10.19
N TYR A 310 -7.03 8.93 10.82
CA TYR A 310 -8.23 9.76 10.72
C TYR A 310 -8.86 9.97 12.10
N LEU A 311 -8.80 11.22 12.59
CA LEU A 311 -9.43 11.63 13.85
C LEU A 311 -10.90 11.98 13.62
N PHE A 312 -11.77 11.45 14.46
CA PHE A 312 -13.21 11.71 14.44
C PHE A 312 -13.77 11.73 15.86
N ASN A 313 -15.08 11.84 16.01
CA ASN A 313 -15.75 11.88 17.32
C ASN A 313 -15.07 12.93 18.23
N GLU A 314 -15.07 14.21 17.77
CA GLU A 314 -14.45 15.35 18.48
C GLU A 314 -12.95 15.15 18.80
N GLY A 315 -12.26 14.29 18.07
CA GLY A 315 -10.85 13.96 18.30
C GLY A 315 -10.62 12.90 19.37
N LYS A 316 -11.68 12.22 19.84
CA LYS A 316 -11.63 11.16 20.85
C LYS A 316 -11.55 9.75 20.24
N SER A 317 -11.64 9.63 18.94
CA SER A 317 -11.50 8.37 18.22
C SER A 317 -10.54 8.53 17.06
N LEU A 318 -9.71 7.53 16.83
CA LEU A 318 -8.70 7.51 15.77
C LEU A 318 -8.82 6.22 14.99
N LEU A 319 -9.18 6.33 13.72
CA LEU A 319 -9.02 5.25 12.75
C LEU A 319 -7.60 5.31 12.16
N PHE A 320 -7.05 4.16 11.84
CA PHE A 320 -5.74 4.05 11.20
C PHE A 320 -5.57 2.68 10.55
N THR A 321 -4.51 2.52 9.77
CA THR A 321 -4.13 1.24 9.16
C THR A 321 -2.83 0.72 9.75
N SER A 322 -2.70 -0.60 9.91
CA SER A 322 -1.50 -1.24 10.45
C SER A 322 -1.33 -2.68 9.96
N ASP A 323 -0.06 -3.11 9.81
CA ASP A 323 0.36 -4.48 9.58
C ASP A 323 0.75 -5.21 10.88
N MET A 324 0.21 -4.76 12.03
CA MET A 324 0.54 -5.38 13.32
C MET A 324 -0.01 -6.81 13.43
N PRO A 325 0.68 -7.71 14.17
CA PRO A 325 0.25 -9.10 14.33
C PRO A 325 -1.17 -9.23 14.82
N GLY A 326 -1.87 -10.24 14.33
CA GLY A 326 -3.28 -10.52 14.70
C GLY A 326 -4.30 -9.88 13.77
N GLY A 327 -3.86 -9.27 12.67
CA GLY A 327 -4.72 -8.84 11.58
C GLY A 327 -5.15 -9.98 10.65
N TYR A 328 -5.90 -9.63 9.62
CA TYR A 328 -6.44 -10.56 8.63
C TYR A 328 -5.56 -10.68 7.38
N GLY A 329 -4.78 -9.62 7.08
CA GLY A 329 -4.00 -9.60 5.85
C GLY A 329 -2.74 -8.75 5.91
N GLY A 330 -2.61 -7.86 4.95
CA GLY A 330 -1.54 -6.88 4.86
C GLY A 330 -1.74 -5.73 5.84
N PHE A 331 -2.23 -4.60 5.35
CA PHE A 331 -2.64 -3.49 6.19
C PHE A 331 -4.12 -3.57 6.52
N ASP A 332 -4.45 -3.78 7.77
CA ASP A 332 -5.81 -3.80 8.29
C ASP A 332 -6.22 -2.46 8.88
N LEU A 333 -7.51 -2.17 8.92
CA LEU A 333 -8.09 -1.03 9.61
C LEU A 333 -8.31 -1.33 11.09
N TYR A 334 -7.92 -0.38 11.91
CA TYR A 334 -8.07 -0.40 13.36
C TYR A 334 -8.70 0.89 13.84
N VAL A 335 -9.34 0.82 15.01
CA VAL A 335 -9.82 1.97 15.77
C VAL A 335 -9.21 1.97 17.17
N VAL A 336 -8.92 3.15 17.68
CA VAL A 336 -8.55 3.35 19.09
C VAL A 336 -9.29 4.56 19.63
N HIS A 337 -9.71 4.48 20.90
CA HIS A 337 -10.45 5.52 21.57
C HIS A 337 -9.61 6.18 22.66
N TRP A 338 -9.86 7.47 22.88
CA TRP A 338 -9.26 8.23 23.95
C TRP A 338 -9.93 7.88 25.28
N ASP A 339 -9.13 7.50 26.25
CA ASP A 339 -9.58 7.26 27.63
C ASP A 339 -9.45 8.56 28.42
N GLU A 340 -10.59 9.10 28.83
CA GLU A 340 -10.65 10.35 29.58
C GLU A 340 -10.12 10.23 31.03
N GLU A 341 -10.19 9.05 31.62
CA GLU A 341 -9.67 8.82 32.98
C GLU A 341 -8.16 8.64 32.94
N ALA A 342 -7.67 7.83 32.02
CA ALA A 342 -6.24 7.61 31.83
C ALA A 342 -5.51 8.80 31.13
N GLN A 343 -6.25 9.73 30.50
CA GLN A 343 -5.71 10.81 29.66
C GLN A 343 -4.75 10.27 28.58
N ALA A 344 -5.11 9.15 27.97
CA ALA A 344 -4.29 8.43 27.00
C ALA A 344 -5.17 7.72 25.96
N TRP A 345 -4.57 7.36 24.84
CA TRP A 345 -5.19 6.44 23.88
C TRP A 345 -5.22 5.03 24.44
N GLY A 346 -6.35 4.35 24.33
CA GLY A 346 -6.55 2.98 24.75
C GLY A 346 -5.81 1.96 23.87
N THR A 347 -6.27 0.72 23.89
CA THR A 347 -5.74 -0.36 23.06
C THR A 347 -6.42 -0.34 21.68
N PRO A 348 -5.68 -0.43 20.57
CA PRO A 348 -6.25 -0.58 19.24
C PRO A 348 -7.12 -1.83 19.10
N VAL A 349 -8.26 -1.69 18.42
CA VAL A 349 -9.19 -2.76 18.08
C VAL A 349 -9.26 -2.90 16.57
N ASN A 350 -9.05 -4.13 16.06
CA ASN A 350 -9.22 -4.45 14.65
C ASN A 350 -10.70 -4.35 14.26
N LEU A 351 -11.01 -3.79 13.08
CA LEU A 351 -12.41 -3.64 12.64
C LEU A 351 -13.09 -4.94 12.19
N GLY A 352 -12.35 -6.04 12.19
CA GLY A 352 -12.92 -7.37 11.93
C GLY A 352 -13.01 -7.74 10.45
N PRO A 353 -13.47 -8.98 10.17
CA PRO A 353 -13.45 -9.57 8.83
C PRO A 353 -14.51 -9.01 7.88
N ASP A 354 -15.47 -8.24 8.37
CA ASP A 354 -16.47 -7.56 7.52
C ASP A 354 -15.88 -6.35 6.80
N VAL A 355 -14.70 -5.90 7.25
CA VAL A 355 -13.96 -4.76 6.67
C VAL A 355 -12.58 -5.20 6.17
N ASN A 356 -11.85 -5.94 7.01
CA ASN A 356 -10.46 -6.33 6.75
C ASN A 356 -10.39 -7.66 6.01
N THR A 357 -9.47 -7.75 5.06
CA THR A 357 -9.31 -8.90 4.16
C THR A 357 -7.88 -9.46 4.20
N GLU A 358 -7.57 -10.42 3.34
CA GLU A 358 -6.18 -10.85 3.11
C GLU A 358 -5.32 -9.79 2.41
N GLY A 359 -5.93 -8.74 1.85
CA GLY A 359 -5.27 -7.62 1.18
C GLY A 359 -4.85 -6.51 2.13
N ASP A 360 -4.88 -5.30 1.60
CA ASP A 360 -4.61 -4.07 2.34
C ASP A 360 -5.87 -3.20 2.37
N GLU A 361 -6.28 -2.78 3.55
CA GLU A 361 -7.31 -1.77 3.76
C GLU A 361 -6.66 -0.48 4.26
N ILE A 362 -6.82 0.61 3.51
CA ILE A 362 -6.08 1.86 3.75
C ILE A 362 -6.96 3.11 3.58
N PHE A 363 -6.49 4.24 4.09
CA PHE A 363 -7.14 5.56 4.00
C PHE A 363 -8.58 5.59 4.52
N PRO A 364 -8.84 5.19 5.77
CA PRO A 364 -10.17 5.24 6.34
C PRO A 364 -10.63 6.68 6.58
N VAL A 365 -11.90 6.96 6.30
CA VAL A 365 -12.57 8.22 6.66
C VAL A 365 -14.02 7.94 7.06
N ILE A 366 -14.59 8.73 7.96
CA ILE A 366 -16.01 8.68 8.28
C ILE A 366 -16.72 9.84 7.58
N TYR A 367 -17.71 9.51 6.76
CA TYR A 367 -18.55 10.49 6.08
C TYR A 367 -20.02 10.09 6.17
N LYS A 368 -20.84 10.95 6.76
CA LYS A 368 -22.29 10.73 6.93
C LYS A 368 -22.64 9.38 7.55
N GLY A 369 -21.94 8.98 8.61
CA GLY A 369 -22.17 7.71 9.30
C GLY A 369 -21.72 6.46 8.53
N ARG A 370 -20.90 6.64 7.51
CA ARG A 370 -20.27 5.56 6.77
C ARG A 370 -18.75 5.61 6.90
N LEU A 371 -18.16 4.48 7.15
CA LEU A 371 -16.74 4.27 6.94
C LEU A 371 -16.49 4.14 5.44
N ILE A 372 -15.62 4.98 4.89
CA ILE A 372 -15.14 4.89 3.52
C ILE A 372 -13.66 4.56 3.59
N PHE A 373 -13.21 3.61 2.79
CA PHE A 373 -11.82 3.16 2.78
C PHE A 373 -11.43 2.61 1.40
N SER A 374 -10.16 2.43 1.17
CA SER A 374 -9.64 1.77 -0.03
C SER A 374 -9.21 0.35 0.32
N SER A 375 -9.57 -0.62 -0.51
CA SER A 375 -9.14 -2.02 -0.39
C SER A 375 -8.67 -2.58 -1.73
N ASN A 376 -7.67 -3.44 -1.69
CA ASN A 376 -7.25 -4.28 -2.81
C ASN A 376 -7.58 -5.77 -2.57
N GLY A 377 -8.16 -6.08 -1.42
CA GLY A 377 -8.56 -7.43 -1.04
C GLY A 377 -10.04 -7.74 -1.28
N LEU A 378 -10.89 -6.72 -1.35
CA LEU A 378 -12.32 -6.86 -1.69
C LEU A 378 -12.53 -6.96 -3.20
N PRO A 379 -13.64 -7.58 -3.66
CA PRO A 379 -13.99 -7.62 -5.08
C PRO A 379 -14.16 -6.20 -5.64
N GLY A 380 -13.43 -5.86 -6.70
CA GLY A 380 -13.42 -4.52 -7.27
C GLY A 380 -12.95 -4.49 -8.72
N PHE A 381 -12.65 -3.30 -9.23
CA PHE A 381 -12.20 -3.09 -10.61
C PHE A 381 -10.70 -3.33 -10.80
N GLY A 382 -9.99 -3.61 -9.72
CA GLY A 382 -8.57 -3.98 -9.67
C GLY A 382 -7.67 -2.90 -9.07
N GLY A 383 -6.64 -3.33 -8.36
CA GLY A 383 -5.85 -2.46 -7.52
C GLY A 383 -6.62 -2.05 -6.26
N TYR A 384 -6.52 -0.79 -5.86
CA TYR A 384 -7.30 -0.26 -4.75
C TYR A 384 -8.59 0.38 -5.27
N ASP A 385 -9.73 -0.13 -4.82
CA ASP A 385 -11.04 0.44 -5.04
C ASP A 385 -11.60 1.06 -3.75
N LEU A 386 -12.59 1.94 -3.88
CA LEU A 386 -13.26 2.57 -2.74
C LEU A 386 -14.46 1.73 -2.31
N PHE A 387 -14.50 1.44 -1.02
CA PHE A 387 -15.59 0.70 -0.38
C PHE A 387 -16.20 1.51 0.74
N SER A 388 -17.41 1.16 1.11
CA SER A 388 -18.07 1.75 2.28
C SER A 388 -18.80 0.72 3.11
N ALA A 389 -18.67 0.84 4.44
CA ALA A 389 -19.44 0.10 5.44
C ALA A 389 -20.24 1.08 6.29
N TYR A 390 -21.32 0.60 6.90
CA TYR A 390 -22.00 1.39 7.92
C TYR A 390 -21.13 1.45 9.17
N TYR A 391 -21.07 2.63 9.75
CA TYR A 391 -20.31 2.87 10.97
C TYR A 391 -21.19 3.59 11.98
N ASP A 392 -21.35 3.02 13.15
CA ASP A 392 -21.95 3.70 14.29
C ASP A 392 -20.90 3.98 15.37
N LYS A 393 -21.34 4.64 16.44
CA LYS A 393 -20.45 5.01 17.56
C LYS A 393 -19.88 3.79 18.31
N ASP A 394 -20.51 2.63 18.18
CA ASP A 394 -20.17 1.40 18.89
C ASP A 394 -19.36 0.42 18.02
N GLY A 395 -19.21 0.71 16.73
CA GLY A 395 -18.39 -0.10 15.82
C GLY A 395 -18.83 -0.05 14.35
N VAL A 396 -18.25 -0.94 13.52
CA VAL A 396 -18.65 -1.15 12.15
C VAL A 396 -19.79 -2.17 12.11
N ILE A 397 -20.80 -1.85 11.35
CA ILE A 397 -21.95 -2.72 11.12
C ILE A 397 -21.98 -3.18 9.68
#